data_4cd1e35e83736eb9df41ac87bf672e24
#
_entry.id   4cd1e35e83736eb9df41ac87bf672e24
#
_cell.length_a   1.000
_cell.length_b   1.000
_cell.length_c   1.000
_cell.angle_alpha   90.00
_cell.angle_beta   90.00
_cell.angle_gamma   90.00
#
_symmetry.space_group_name_H-M   'P 1'
#
loop_
_entity.id
_entity.type
_entity.pdbx_description
1 polymer ?
#
loop_
_entity_poly.entity_id
_entity_poly.type
_entity_poly.pdbx_seq_one_letter_code
_entity_poly.pdbx_strand_id
1 'polypeptide(L)'
;MTVSTPGRSALRRAGALAAAAALAAVTLGVAPGAHAAEAAGAALPLGDTDLTEVRTSSTLATGVTLTRIVRGTEPAPADQINTTTRGPWVVNVLTIDPRQAKGHLKATYGPNLSQVEKTTELVRASGALAGVNASFFTFTASQQYPGDPVGLGLFGGKLLSEPTTDAAEVNFLVDANTNRATAGKLTWSGSVRNRQTGATLPLEFVNHPPVVPAECAAVSDQTQCGVPGDVTRFTPEFAAATPSGAGVEVVLDRLGCVVRTSTSRGTALAAGQTSLQATGRDATALLAVVSGGCVDNRSTLVDAEGRRFPVRPGLFGVNGRYRLTANGQVVVPEGAPGDSFFARNPRTVAGTTRDGKIVLATIDGRQTTSVGTTLAETAAVAQALGLRDAVNLDGGGSTAMAVDGALVNHPSGTERAVGDALVFVPGRYRDDH
;
A
#
# COMPACT_ATOMS: atom_id res chain seq x y z
N MET A 1 55.46 11.34 47.39
CA MET A 1 56.68 10.61 47.85
C MET A 1 57.09 9.72 46.69
N THR A 2 58.17 10.13 46.12
CA THR A 2 59.40 9.43 45.68
C THR A 2 59.22 8.45 44.51
N VAL A 3 59.66 8.87 43.29
CA VAL A 3 61.01 8.82 42.73
C VAL A 3 61.48 7.35 42.56
N SER A 4 61.82 6.83 41.37
CA SER A 4 63.02 7.13 40.57
C SER A 4 63.04 6.24 39.29
N THR A 5 63.51 6.80 38.21
CA THR A 5 64.22 6.18 37.06
C THR A 5 65.68 5.83 37.47
N PRO A 6 66.59 5.36 36.60
CA PRO A 6 66.65 4.99 35.18
C PRO A 6 67.56 3.76 34.90
N GLY A 7 67.83 3.43 33.65
CA GLY A 7 68.92 2.52 33.28
C GLY A 7 69.03 2.23 31.79
N ARG A 8 70.02 2.84 31.25
CA ARG A 8 70.67 2.99 29.95
C ARG A 8 71.28 1.71 29.35
N SER A 9 71.17 1.64 28.06
CA SER A 9 72.15 1.53 26.96
C SER A 9 72.66 0.16 26.56
N ALA A 10 72.64 -0.11 25.27
CA ALA A 10 73.80 -0.36 24.45
C ALA A 10 73.49 -0.48 22.94
N LEU A 11 74.18 0.31 22.17
CA LEU A 11 74.34 0.25 20.72
C LEU A 11 74.98 -1.06 20.28
N ARG A 12 74.55 -1.64 19.12
CA ARG A 12 75.47 -2.19 18.12
C ARG A 12 74.98 -1.96 16.71
N ARG A 13 75.86 -1.39 15.89
CA ARG A 13 75.81 -1.16 14.46
C ARG A 13 76.13 -2.45 13.68
N ALA A 14 75.52 -2.63 12.51
CA ALA A 14 76.01 -3.10 11.22
C ALA A 14 74.83 -3.78 10.51
N GLY A 15 74.57 -3.56 9.29
CA GLY A 15 75.15 -3.46 8.03
C GLY A 15 74.10 -3.34 6.97
N ALA A 16 74.26 -2.49 6.00
CA ALA A 16 73.40 -2.26 4.85
C ALA A 16 73.45 -3.41 3.88
N LEU A 17 72.28 -3.80 3.37
CA LEU A 17 72.10 -4.43 2.07
C LEU A 17 70.80 -3.91 1.47
N ALA A 18 70.94 -3.13 0.43
CA ALA A 18 69.82 -2.64 -0.39
C ALA A 18 69.36 -3.76 -1.28
N ALA A 19 68.08 -4.12 -1.14
CA ALA A 19 67.36 -4.89 -2.13
C ALA A 19 66.19 -4.03 -2.62
N ALA A 20 66.28 -3.57 -3.84
CA ALA A 20 65.21 -2.86 -4.55
C ALA A 20 64.12 -3.87 -4.89
N ALA A 21 63.00 -3.79 -4.19
CA ALA A 21 61.77 -4.50 -4.60
C ALA A 21 60.90 -3.52 -5.37
N ALA A 22 60.75 -3.77 -6.66
CA ALA A 22 59.77 -3.07 -7.52
C ALA A 22 58.34 -3.47 -7.09
N LEU A 23 57.63 -2.53 -6.47
CA LEU A 23 56.17 -2.67 -6.30
C LEU A 23 55.50 -2.41 -7.64
N ALA A 24 55.04 -3.46 -8.31
CA ALA A 24 54.06 -3.35 -9.38
C ALA A 24 52.69 -3.03 -8.74
N ALA A 25 52.25 -1.79 -8.84
CA ALA A 25 50.89 -1.39 -8.50
C ALA A 25 49.93 -1.98 -9.55
N VAL A 26 49.26 -3.06 -9.21
CA VAL A 26 48.12 -3.56 -9.98
C VAL A 26 46.94 -2.63 -9.66
N THR A 27 46.69 -1.65 -10.52
CA THR A 27 45.44 -0.90 -10.54
C THR A 27 44.36 -1.83 -11.08
N LEU A 28 43.56 -2.40 -10.19
CA LEU A 28 42.27 -3.01 -10.54
C LEU A 28 41.36 -1.90 -11.08
N GLY A 29 41.39 -1.70 -12.38
CA GLY A 29 40.39 -0.89 -13.08
C GLY A 29 39.03 -1.57 -12.90
N VAL A 30 38.16 -0.98 -12.07
CA VAL A 30 36.74 -1.29 -12.09
C VAL A 30 36.22 -0.83 -13.47
N ALA A 31 36.04 -1.76 -14.39
CA ALA A 31 35.35 -1.48 -15.64
C ALA A 31 33.91 -1.02 -15.32
N PRO A 32 33.43 0.11 -15.84
CA PRO A 32 32.05 0.48 -15.73
C PRO A 32 31.22 -0.65 -16.38
N GLY A 33 30.33 -1.25 -15.58
CA GLY A 33 29.42 -2.29 -16.07
C GLY A 33 28.74 -1.84 -17.35
N ALA A 34 28.87 -2.60 -18.39
CA ALA A 34 28.17 -2.38 -19.65
C ALA A 34 26.68 -2.39 -19.34
N HIS A 35 26.04 -1.21 -19.41
CA HIS A 35 24.60 -1.13 -19.47
C HIS A 35 24.16 -1.81 -20.77
N ALA A 36 23.57 -2.99 -20.66
CA ALA A 36 22.90 -3.61 -21.80
C ALA A 36 21.81 -2.65 -22.26
N ALA A 37 21.94 -2.13 -23.46
CA ALA A 37 20.87 -1.40 -24.13
C ALA A 37 19.74 -2.41 -24.36
N GLU A 38 18.75 -2.40 -23.48
CA GLU A 38 17.50 -3.13 -23.66
C GLU A 38 16.84 -2.59 -24.93
N ALA A 39 16.31 -3.47 -25.78
CA ALA A 39 15.65 -3.10 -27.03
C ALA A 39 14.67 -1.95 -26.75
N ALA A 40 14.86 -0.83 -27.41
CA ALA A 40 14.08 0.38 -27.21
C ALA A 40 12.59 0.06 -27.46
N GLY A 41 11.83 -0.14 -26.41
CA GLY A 41 10.37 -0.21 -26.49
C GLY A 41 9.84 1.08 -27.11
N ALA A 42 8.64 1.05 -27.70
CA ALA A 42 8.01 2.27 -28.20
C ALA A 42 7.99 3.35 -27.13
N ALA A 43 8.20 4.60 -27.54
CA ALA A 43 8.17 5.74 -26.62
C ALA A 43 6.80 5.82 -25.92
N LEU A 44 6.77 6.35 -24.68
CA LEU A 44 5.53 6.53 -23.94
C LEU A 44 4.60 7.49 -24.70
N PRO A 45 3.30 7.23 -24.77
CA PRO A 45 2.32 8.06 -25.48
C PRO A 45 1.98 9.32 -24.68
N LEU A 46 2.97 10.15 -24.39
CA LEU A 46 2.86 11.38 -23.62
C LEU A 46 3.38 12.56 -24.43
N GLY A 47 2.54 13.56 -24.61
CA GLY A 47 2.87 14.79 -25.33
C GLY A 47 3.19 14.61 -26.80
N ASP A 48 3.95 15.55 -27.36
CA ASP A 48 4.26 15.64 -28.79
C ASP A 48 5.16 14.46 -29.23
N THR A 49 5.03 14.06 -30.49
CA THR A 49 5.72 12.86 -31.02
C THR A 49 7.23 13.06 -31.21
N ASP A 50 7.69 14.30 -31.33
CA ASP A 50 9.10 14.66 -31.50
C ASP A 50 9.91 14.71 -30.19
N LEU A 51 9.27 14.49 -29.06
CA LEU A 51 9.93 14.54 -27.74
C LEU A 51 10.94 13.39 -27.61
N THR A 52 12.12 13.74 -27.13
CA THR A 52 13.14 12.77 -26.70
C THR A 52 12.65 11.97 -25.50
N GLU A 53 12.99 10.67 -25.49
CA GLU A 53 12.78 9.79 -24.36
C GLU A 53 14.07 9.09 -23.97
N VAL A 54 14.43 9.15 -22.68
CA VAL A 54 15.60 8.48 -22.13
C VAL A 54 15.13 7.45 -21.12
N ARG A 55 15.63 6.22 -21.24
CA ARG A 55 15.36 5.13 -20.29
C ARG A 55 16.67 4.69 -19.65
N THR A 56 16.66 4.57 -18.33
CA THR A 56 17.79 4.07 -17.54
C THR A 56 17.30 2.94 -16.68
N SER A 57 17.89 1.76 -16.81
CA SER A 57 17.51 0.57 -16.05
C SER A 57 18.62 0.12 -15.12
N SER A 58 18.26 -0.33 -13.93
CA SER A 58 19.14 -0.96 -12.95
C SER A 58 18.51 -2.23 -12.42
N THR A 59 19.32 -3.30 -12.32
CA THR A 59 18.90 -4.54 -11.71
C THR A 59 19.09 -4.41 -10.19
N LEU A 60 18.00 -4.43 -9.44
CA LEU A 60 18.02 -4.37 -7.96
C LEU A 60 18.31 -5.74 -7.34
N ALA A 61 17.74 -6.78 -7.94
CA ALA A 61 17.98 -8.18 -7.59
C ALA A 61 17.62 -9.06 -8.79
N THR A 62 17.95 -10.34 -8.75
CA THR A 62 17.55 -11.28 -9.82
C THR A 62 16.05 -11.23 -10.02
N GLY A 63 15.61 -10.91 -11.25
CA GLY A 63 14.19 -10.78 -11.60
C GLY A 63 13.50 -9.51 -11.06
N VAL A 64 14.24 -8.55 -10.52
CA VAL A 64 13.72 -7.27 -10.04
C VAL A 64 14.52 -6.13 -10.67
N THR A 65 13.87 -5.33 -11.49
CA THR A 65 14.48 -4.23 -12.24
C THR A 65 13.75 -2.92 -11.97
N LEU A 66 14.50 -1.86 -11.76
CA LEU A 66 14.01 -0.49 -11.71
C LEU A 66 14.38 0.20 -13.03
N THR A 67 13.40 0.75 -13.73
CA THR A 67 13.59 1.55 -14.92
C THR A 67 13.06 2.96 -14.69
N ARG A 68 13.90 3.97 -14.91
CA ARG A 68 13.51 5.37 -14.93
C ARG A 68 13.36 5.82 -16.36
N ILE A 69 12.22 6.39 -16.70
CA ILE A 69 11.88 6.92 -18.02
C ILE A 69 11.68 8.42 -17.90
N VAL A 70 12.37 9.19 -18.71
CA VAL A 70 12.20 10.65 -18.80
C VAL A 70 11.82 10.97 -20.25
N ARG A 71 10.64 11.56 -20.42
CA ARG A 71 10.14 12.00 -21.72
C ARG A 71 9.96 13.52 -21.74
N GLY A 72 10.65 14.18 -22.68
CA GLY A 72 10.88 15.61 -22.66
C GLY A 72 12.01 16.00 -21.71
N THR A 73 12.79 17.01 -22.06
CA THR A 73 13.99 17.42 -21.30
C THR A 73 13.87 18.80 -20.69
N GLU A 74 13.09 19.68 -21.32
CA GLU A 74 12.97 21.08 -20.86
C GLU A 74 11.90 21.20 -19.79
N PRO A 75 12.19 21.87 -18.66
CA PRO A 75 11.18 22.15 -17.63
C PRO A 75 9.99 22.89 -18.20
N ALA A 76 8.79 22.50 -17.80
CA ALA A 76 7.56 23.20 -18.17
C ALA A 76 7.51 24.59 -17.54
N PRO A 77 6.94 25.60 -18.22
CA PRO A 77 6.55 26.83 -17.55
C PRO A 77 5.57 26.54 -16.41
N ALA A 78 5.73 27.22 -15.27
CA ALA A 78 4.95 26.93 -14.07
C ALA A 78 3.43 27.09 -14.26
N ASP A 79 3.03 28.02 -15.13
CA ASP A 79 1.62 28.28 -15.50
C ASP A 79 1.07 27.29 -16.54
N GLN A 80 1.93 26.43 -17.13
CA GLN A 80 1.57 25.46 -18.17
C GLN A 80 1.66 24.01 -17.72
N ILE A 81 1.92 23.72 -16.45
CA ILE A 81 2.05 22.35 -15.93
C ILE A 81 0.85 21.47 -16.31
N ASN A 82 -0.37 22.04 -16.29
CA ASN A 82 -1.60 21.30 -16.56
C ASN A 82 -1.96 21.23 -18.06
N THR A 83 -1.32 22.02 -18.92
CA THR A 83 -1.75 22.20 -20.31
C THR A 83 -0.66 21.87 -21.34
N THR A 84 0.62 21.89 -20.96
CA THR A 84 1.74 21.65 -21.89
C THR A 84 1.65 20.28 -22.56
N THR A 85 2.00 20.22 -23.85
CA THR A 85 2.23 18.98 -24.61
C THR A 85 3.70 18.61 -24.68
N ARG A 86 4.59 19.45 -24.13
CA ARG A 86 6.06 19.26 -24.17
C ARG A 86 6.63 18.58 -22.93
N GLY A 87 5.82 18.34 -21.89
CA GLY A 87 6.26 17.69 -20.64
C GLY A 87 7.11 18.60 -19.76
N PRO A 88 8.14 18.10 -19.07
CA PRO A 88 8.59 16.69 -19.07
C PRO A 88 7.72 15.76 -18.24
N TRP A 89 7.91 14.45 -18.42
CA TRP A 89 7.35 13.38 -17.59
C TRP A 89 8.45 12.49 -17.05
N VAL A 90 8.42 12.19 -15.77
CA VAL A 90 9.30 11.23 -15.09
C VAL A 90 8.47 10.07 -14.62
N VAL A 91 8.79 8.87 -15.11
CA VAL A 91 8.11 7.62 -14.76
C VAL A 91 9.14 6.65 -14.20
N ASN A 92 8.89 6.14 -13.00
CA ASN A 92 9.72 5.10 -12.39
C ASN A 92 8.92 3.80 -12.40
N VAL A 93 9.54 2.73 -12.89
CA VAL A 93 8.90 1.44 -13.16
C VAL A 93 9.68 0.34 -12.45
N LEU A 94 9.10 -0.25 -11.42
CA LEU A 94 9.61 -1.44 -10.75
C LEU A 94 8.96 -2.67 -11.39
N THR A 95 9.76 -3.50 -12.04
CA THR A 95 9.32 -4.75 -12.67
C THR A 95 9.81 -5.95 -11.86
N ILE A 96 8.90 -6.84 -11.51
CA ILE A 96 9.16 -8.08 -10.78
C ILE A 96 8.78 -9.25 -11.67
N ASP A 97 9.75 -10.08 -12.07
CA ASP A 97 9.49 -11.34 -12.76
C ASP A 97 9.37 -12.48 -11.74
N PRO A 98 8.16 -12.97 -11.46
CA PRO A 98 7.94 -13.99 -10.43
C PRO A 98 8.60 -15.34 -10.74
N ARG A 99 9.05 -15.57 -11.98
CA ARG A 99 9.79 -16.78 -12.38
C ARG A 99 11.26 -16.73 -11.98
N GLN A 100 11.82 -15.53 -11.79
CA GLN A 100 13.23 -15.30 -11.49
C GLN A 100 13.45 -14.71 -10.10
N ALA A 101 12.52 -13.87 -9.64
CA ALA A 101 12.65 -13.14 -8.39
C ALA A 101 12.68 -14.07 -7.18
N LYS A 102 13.71 -13.92 -6.35
CA LYS A 102 13.86 -14.64 -5.07
C LYS A 102 13.29 -13.79 -3.93
N GLY A 103 11.99 -13.63 -3.94
CA GLY A 103 11.26 -12.82 -2.97
C GLY A 103 9.77 -12.90 -3.22
N HIS A 104 9.01 -12.09 -2.51
CA HIS A 104 7.56 -12.04 -2.64
C HIS A 104 7.05 -10.60 -2.54
N LEU A 105 5.98 -10.31 -3.27
CA LEU A 105 5.23 -9.06 -3.14
C LEU A 105 4.15 -9.24 -2.07
N LYS A 106 4.01 -8.25 -1.18
CA LYS A 106 2.95 -8.18 -0.17
C LYS A 106 2.51 -6.74 0.05
N ALA A 107 1.33 -6.55 0.65
CA ALA A 107 0.93 -5.28 1.24
C ALA A 107 1.44 -5.22 2.71
N THR A 108 1.74 -4.01 3.18
CA THR A 108 2.14 -3.75 4.56
C THR A 108 1.61 -2.40 5.02
N TYR A 109 1.32 -2.27 6.30
CA TYR A 109 0.92 -1.03 6.97
C TYR A 109 1.85 -0.80 8.17
N GLY A 110 1.72 0.35 8.82
CA GLY A 110 2.50 0.73 9.99
C GLY A 110 2.18 -0.10 11.25
N PRO A 111 2.35 0.46 12.46
CA PRO A 111 2.09 -0.25 13.72
C PRO A 111 0.64 -0.74 13.85
N ASN A 112 -0.29 -0.05 13.22
CA ASN A 112 -1.70 -0.42 13.12
C ASN A 112 -2.35 0.28 11.91
N LEU A 113 -3.55 -0.17 11.51
CA LEU A 113 -4.25 0.33 10.32
C LEU A 113 -4.67 1.80 10.42
N SER A 114 -4.92 2.29 11.63
CA SER A 114 -5.42 3.65 11.83
C SER A 114 -4.36 4.73 11.67
N GLN A 115 -3.08 4.37 11.64
CA GLN A 115 -1.95 5.27 11.54
C GLN A 115 -1.39 5.35 10.13
N VAL A 116 -0.64 6.40 9.87
CA VAL A 116 0.05 6.62 8.61
C VAL A 116 1.55 6.62 8.80
N GLU A 117 2.27 6.05 7.82
CA GLU A 117 3.74 5.99 7.79
C GLU A 117 4.23 6.36 6.39
N LYS A 118 5.45 6.88 6.28
CA LYS A 118 6.03 7.12 4.97
C LYS A 118 6.30 5.82 4.23
N THR A 119 6.15 5.82 2.91
CA THR A 119 6.48 4.65 2.07
C THR A 119 7.91 4.18 2.31
N THR A 120 8.86 5.12 2.48
CA THR A 120 10.25 4.81 2.82
C THR A 120 10.40 4.08 4.17
N GLU A 121 9.58 4.43 5.15
CA GLU A 121 9.53 3.79 6.47
C GLU A 121 8.90 2.41 6.40
N LEU A 122 7.78 2.26 5.67
CA LEU A 122 7.11 0.97 5.43
C LEU A 122 8.04 -0.02 4.71
N VAL A 123 8.77 0.43 3.68
CA VAL A 123 9.77 -0.40 2.97
C VAL A 123 10.86 -0.86 3.94
N ARG A 124 11.39 0.05 4.74
CA ARG A 124 12.47 -0.27 5.71
C ARG A 124 11.97 -1.19 6.82
N ALA A 125 10.82 -0.90 7.42
CA ALA A 125 10.25 -1.67 8.52
C ALA A 125 9.90 -3.11 8.11
N SER A 126 9.48 -3.31 6.85
CA SER A 126 9.16 -4.64 6.31
C SER A 126 10.39 -5.41 5.82
N GLY A 127 11.59 -4.85 5.88
CA GLY A 127 12.81 -5.46 5.30
C GLY A 127 12.73 -5.62 3.79
N ALA A 128 11.94 -4.79 3.13
CA ALA A 128 11.70 -4.88 1.69
C ALA A 128 12.83 -4.22 0.89
N LEU A 129 13.11 -4.79 -0.28
CA LEU A 129 14.05 -4.22 -1.26
C LEU A 129 13.46 -2.95 -1.90
N ALA A 130 12.17 -2.96 -2.23
CA ALA A 130 11.50 -1.85 -2.88
C ALA A 130 9.98 -1.88 -2.62
N GLY A 131 9.33 -0.73 -2.80
CA GLY A 131 7.88 -0.64 -2.70
C GLY A 131 7.32 0.70 -3.15
N VAL A 132 6.00 0.75 -3.24
CA VAL A 132 5.22 1.95 -3.57
C VAL A 132 4.09 2.13 -2.57
N ASN A 133 3.58 3.36 -2.40
CA ASN A 133 2.31 3.61 -1.70
C ASN A 133 1.17 2.86 -2.41
N ALA A 134 0.09 2.52 -1.68
CA ALA A 134 -0.93 1.69 -2.30
C ALA A 134 -2.36 2.21 -2.15
N SER A 135 -3.06 1.85 -1.07
CA SER A 135 -4.49 2.11 -0.89
C SER A 135 -4.84 3.59 -0.78
N PHE A 136 -6.05 3.94 -1.21
CA PHE A 136 -6.71 5.14 -0.73
C PHE A 136 -7.07 4.97 0.75
N PHE A 137 -6.92 6.01 1.54
CA PHE A 137 -7.09 6.01 2.98
C PHE A 137 -7.79 7.29 3.44
N THR A 138 -8.28 7.35 4.68
CA THR A 138 -9.11 8.47 5.16
C THR A 138 -8.38 9.79 5.17
N PHE A 139 -7.05 9.81 5.33
CA PHE A 139 -6.21 11.01 5.30
C PHE A 139 -6.80 12.14 6.16
N THR A 140 -7.28 13.23 5.54
CA THR A 140 -7.87 14.37 6.24
C THR A 140 -9.33 14.16 6.65
N ALA A 141 -10.01 13.14 6.12
CA ALA A 141 -11.38 12.83 6.50
C ALA A 141 -11.47 12.34 7.96
N SER A 142 -10.40 11.71 8.48
CA SER A 142 -10.28 11.36 9.89
C SER A 142 -8.90 11.79 10.42
N GLN A 143 -8.88 12.73 11.34
CA GLN A 143 -7.63 13.10 12.03
C GLN A 143 -7.25 12.10 13.14
N GLN A 144 -8.22 11.38 13.66
CA GLN A 144 -7.98 10.38 14.71
C GLN A 144 -7.49 9.05 14.13
N TYR A 145 -7.95 8.68 12.95
CA TYR A 145 -7.64 7.43 12.27
C TYR A 145 -7.26 7.71 10.80
N PRO A 146 -6.20 8.50 10.56
CA PRO A 146 -5.88 8.97 9.21
C PRO A 146 -5.47 7.84 8.26
N GLY A 147 -4.96 6.71 8.77
CA GLY A 147 -4.49 5.58 7.97
C GLY A 147 -5.55 4.56 7.56
N ASP A 148 -6.78 4.70 8.09
CA ASP A 148 -7.88 3.78 7.84
C ASP A 148 -8.16 3.62 6.32
N PRO A 149 -8.06 2.41 5.71
CA PRO A 149 -8.23 2.22 4.28
C PRO A 149 -9.67 2.56 3.84
N VAL A 150 -9.80 3.27 2.73
CA VAL A 150 -11.11 3.55 2.11
C VAL A 150 -11.39 2.49 1.05
N GLY A 151 -11.77 1.29 1.47
CA GLY A 151 -12.00 0.12 0.64
C GLY A 151 -11.18 -1.09 1.07
N LEU A 152 -11.01 -2.08 0.18
CA LEU A 152 -10.38 -3.35 0.53
C LEU A 152 -9.01 -3.18 1.18
N GLY A 153 -8.86 -3.76 2.36
CA GLY A 153 -7.59 -4.00 3.04
C GLY A 153 -7.48 -5.48 3.43
N LEU A 154 -6.69 -6.25 2.70
CA LEU A 154 -6.46 -7.68 2.95
C LEU A 154 -4.97 -7.92 3.18
N PHE A 155 -4.62 -8.41 4.36
CA PHE A 155 -3.22 -8.56 4.78
C PHE A 155 -2.97 -9.95 5.32
N GLY A 156 -2.14 -10.74 4.61
CA GLY A 156 -1.77 -12.10 5.01
C GLY A 156 -2.95 -13.08 5.08
N GLY A 157 -4.06 -12.81 4.40
CA GLY A 157 -5.28 -13.60 4.50
C GLY A 157 -6.27 -13.13 5.56
N LYS A 158 -6.02 -11.97 6.21
CA LYS A 158 -6.97 -11.31 7.12
C LYS A 158 -7.65 -10.16 6.41
N LEU A 159 -8.98 -10.18 6.32
CA LEU A 159 -9.78 -9.04 5.87
C LEU A 159 -9.82 -8.02 7.02
N LEU A 160 -9.11 -6.92 6.86
CA LEU A 160 -9.00 -5.84 7.84
C LEU A 160 -9.77 -4.58 7.45
N SER A 161 -10.20 -4.47 6.20
CA SER A 161 -11.12 -3.44 5.70
C SER A 161 -11.90 -4.04 4.52
N GLU A 162 -13.19 -3.85 4.48
CA GLU A 162 -14.04 -4.38 3.41
C GLU A 162 -13.95 -3.51 2.15
N PRO A 163 -14.18 -4.09 0.95
CA PRO A 163 -14.33 -3.31 -0.27
C PRO A 163 -15.62 -2.48 -0.22
N THR A 164 -15.58 -1.30 -0.80
CA THR A 164 -16.75 -0.42 -0.90
C THR A 164 -17.71 -0.86 -1.99
N THR A 165 -18.92 -0.29 -1.95
CA THR A 165 -19.91 -0.43 -3.03
C THR A 165 -19.65 0.50 -4.21
N ASP A 166 -18.68 1.42 -4.12
CA ASP A 166 -18.31 2.34 -5.20
C ASP A 166 -17.88 1.55 -6.45
N ALA A 167 -18.54 1.79 -7.57
CA ALA A 167 -18.23 1.13 -8.84
C ALA A 167 -16.80 1.43 -9.35
N ALA A 168 -16.22 2.55 -8.92
CA ALA A 168 -14.86 2.94 -9.29
C ALA A 168 -13.79 2.17 -8.54
N GLU A 169 -14.09 1.55 -7.39
CA GLU A 169 -13.12 0.74 -6.66
C GLU A 169 -12.74 -0.50 -7.47
N VAL A 170 -11.45 -0.71 -7.61
CA VAL A 170 -10.84 -1.91 -8.19
C VAL A 170 -9.70 -2.35 -7.29
N ASN A 171 -9.70 -3.60 -6.89
CA ASN A 171 -8.73 -4.13 -5.95
C ASN A 171 -7.55 -4.75 -6.70
N PHE A 172 -6.33 -4.48 -6.21
CA PHE A 172 -5.12 -5.18 -6.66
C PHE A 172 -4.79 -6.26 -5.63
N LEU A 173 -4.83 -7.50 -6.07
CA LEU A 173 -4.73 -8.70 -5.23
C LEU A 173 -3.42 -9.42 -5.52
N VAL A 174 -2.71 -9.83 -4.49
CA VAL A 174 -1.40 -10.50 -4.58
C VAL A 174 -1.41 -11.76 -3.73
N ASP A 175 -1.02 -12.87 -4.29
CA ASP A 175 -0.68 -14.10 -3.56
C ASP A 175 0.84 -14.16 -3.37
N ALA A 176 1.31 -13.87 -2.17
CA ALA A 176 2.73 -13.84 -1.82
C ALA A 176 3.40 -15.22 -1.90
N ASN A 177 2.63 -16.31 -1.82
CA ASN A 177 3.17 -17.67 -1.96
C ASN A 177 3.57 -18.00 -3.39
N THR A 178 2.88 -17.40 -4.38
CA THR A 178 3.07 -17.68 -5.81
C THR A 178 3.55 -16.48 -6.60
N ASN A 179 3.59 -15.29 -6.00
CA ASN A 179 3.81 -14.00 -6.68
C ASN A 179 2.87 -13.79 -7.89
N ARG A 180 1.63 -14.29 -7.78
CA ARG A 180 0.61 -13.99 -8.76
C ARG A 180 -0.20 -12.79 -8.30
N ALA A 181 -0.42 -11.85 -9.20
CA ALA A 181 -1.27 -10.71 -8.95
C ALA A 181 -2.42 -10.65 -9.96
N THR A 182 -3.54 -10.08 -9.53
CA THR A 182 -4.74 -9.87 -10.33
C THR A 182 -5.40 -8.55 -9.95
N ALA A 183 -6.12 -7.95 -10.89
CA ALA A 183 -6.94 -6.77 -10.65
C ALA A 183 -8.41 -7.12 -10.83
N GLY A 184 -9.27 -6.75 -9.88
CA GLY A 184 -10.69 -7.06 -9.97
C GLY A 184 -11.52 -6.32 -8.92
N LYS A 185 -12.82 -6.19 -9.17
CA LYS A 185 -13.78 -5.72 -8.19
C LYS A 185 -14.16 -6.88 -7.28
N LEU A 186 -14.12 -6.62 -5.97
CA LEU A 186 -14.69 -7.51 -4.97
C LEU A 186 -15.90 -6.83 -4.32
N THR A 187 -16.85 -7.62 -3.87
CA THR A 187 -17.93 -7.19 -2.97
C THR A 187 -17.90 -8.04 -1.72
N TRP A 188 -18.37 -7.47 -0.62
CA TRP A 188 -18.33 -8.09 0.68
C TRP A 188 -19.72 -8.15 1.30
N SER A 189 -19.95 -9.18 2.11
CA SER A 189 -21.07 -9.26 3.04
C SER A 189 -20.57 -9.83 4.36
N GLY A 190 -20.94 -9.17 5.46
CA GLY A 190 -20.63 -9.57 6.82
C GLY A 190 -21.87 -9.79 7.66
N SER A 191 -21.78 -10.67 8.64
CA SER A 191 -22.83 -10.84 9.65
C SER A 191 -22.29 -11.46 10.94
N VAL A 192 -22.97 -11.17 12.03
CA VAL A 192 -22.82 -11.85 13.32
C VAL A 192 -24.00 -12.81 13.49
N ARG A 193 -23.71 -14.05 13.85
CA ARG A 193 -24.76 -15.07 14.08
C ARG A 193 -24.62 -15.67 15.48
N ASN A 194 -25.68 -15.62 16.24
CA ASN A 194 -25.74 -16.30 17.54
C ASN A 194 -25.71 -17.82 17.34
N ARG A 195 -24.81 -18.52 18.03
CA ARG A 195 -24.66 -19.98 17.87
C ARG A 195 -25.80 -20.77 18.44
N GLN A 196 -26.46 -20.27 19.49
CA GLN A 196 -27.53 -20.96 20.18
C GLN A 196 -28.88 -20.75 19.49
N THR A 197 -29.22 -19.49 19.21
CA THR A 197 -30.55 -19.12 18.67
C THR A 197 -30.59 -19.10 17.16
N GLY A 198 -29.43 -18.97 16.48
CA GLY A 198 -29.34 -18.76 15.06
C GLY A 198 -29.68 -17.36 14.59
N ALA A 199 -30.05 -16.45 15.48
CA ALA A 199 -30.32 -15.05 15.16
C ALA A 199 -29.10 -14.40 14.51
N THR A 200 -29.32 -13.55 13.50
CA THR A 200 -28.26 -12.88 12.75
C THR A 200 -28.44 -11.38 12.74
N LEU A 201 -27.31 -10.64 12.76
CA LEU A 201 -27.25 -9.20 12.57
C LEU A 201 -26.22 -8.92 11.46
N PRO A 202 -26.56 -8.13 10.43
CA PRO A 202 -25.58 -7.69 9.44
C PRO A 202 -24.42 -6.93 10.08
N LEU A 203 -23.24 -6.99 9.45
CA LEU A 203 -22.12 -6.10 9.70
C LEU A 203 -22.03 -5.13 8.53
N GLU A 204 -21.99 -3.84 8.81
CA GLU A 204 -21.75 -2.80 7.82
C GLU A 204 -20.27 -2.63 7.52
N PHE A 205 -19.41 -2.79 8.55
CA PHE A 205 -17.99 -2.46 8.44
C PHE A 205 -17.06 -3.42 9.20
N VAL A 206 -15.79 -3.42 8.79
CA VAL A 206 -14.66 -4.03 9.49
C VAL A 206 -13.59 -2.97 9.73
N ASN A 207 -13.30 -2.66 10.99
CA ASN A 207 -12.30 -1.68 11.39
C ASN A 207 -12.56 -0.24 10.93
N HIS A 208 -13.81 0.14 10.71
CA HIS A 208 -14.21 1.54 10.48
C HIS A 208 -14.99 2.07 11.67
N PRO A 209 -14.69 3.30 12.15
CA PRO A 209 -15.44 3.90 13.24
C PRO A 209 -16.93 4.04 12.91
N PRO A 210 -17.85 3.44 13.70
CA PRO A 210 -19.27 3.56 13.44
C PRO A 210 -19.76 4.98 13.70
N VAL A 211 -20.64 5.46 12.83
CA VAL A 211 -21.24 6.79 12.94
C VAL A 211 -22.45 6.74 13.86
N VAL A 212 -22.55 7.70 14.78
CA VAL A 212 -23.77 7.91 15.55
C VAL A 212 -24.73 8.71 14.68
N PRO A 213 -25.99 8.23 14.46
CA PRO A 213 -26.97 9.00 13.70
C PRO A 213 -27.17 10.40 14.30
N ALA A 214 -27.32 11.41 13.45
CA ALA A 214 -27.44 12.82 13.90
C ALA A 214 -28.60 13.02 14.88
N GLU A 215 -29.71 12.33 14.66
CA GLU A 215 -30.89 12.36 15.51
C GLU A 215 -30.63 11.77 16.90
N CYS A 216 -29.63 10.92 17.02
CA CYS A 216 -29.23 10.27 18.27
C CYS A 216 -27.96 10.84 18.89
N ALA A 217 -27.39 11.91 18.33
CA ALA A 217 -26.16 12.51 18.84
C ALA A 217 -26.24 12.99 20.29
N ALA A 218 -27.43 13.42 20.75
CA ALA A 218 -27.69 13.82 22.12
C ALA A 218 -28.13 12.66 23.04
N VAL A 219 -28.30 11.45 22.51
CA VAL A 219 -28.74 10.27 23.28
C VAL A 219 -27.50 9.53 23.76
N SER A 220 -27.22 9.64 25.07
CA SER A 220 -26.05 8.99 25.68
C SER A 220 -26.16 7.47 25.68
N ASP A 221 -27.33 6.92 25.93
CA ASP A 221 -27.63 5.48 25.85
C ASP A 221 -28.22 5.18 24.48
N GLN A 222 -27.39 4.71 23.56
CA GLN A 222 -27.79 4.43 22.18
C GLN A 222 -28.86 3.33 22.07
N THR A 223 -29.08 2.51 23.10
CA THR A 223 -30.18 1.54 23.10
C THR A 223 -31.55 2.21 23.12
N GLN A 224 -31.64 3.50 23.48
CA GLN A 224 -32.85 4.31 23.44
C GLN A 224 -33.08 4.99 22.06
N CYS A 225 -32.12 4.89 21.14
CA CYS A 225 -32.25 5.48 19.81
C CYS A 225 -33.12 4.61 18.91
N GLY A 226 -34.08 5.23 18.21
CA GLY A 226 -34.99 4.55 17.26
C GLY A 226 -34.50 4.53 15.83
N VAL A 227 -33.42 5.24 15.50
CA VAL A 227 -32.89 5.39 14.14
C VAL A 227 -31.80 4.35 13.88
N PRO A 228 -31.75 3.70 12.69
CA PRO A 228 -30.69 2.77 12.34
C PRO A 228 -29.31 3.43 12.49
N GLY A 229 -28.34 2.69 12.99
CA GLY A 229 -26.94 3.09 13.09
C GLY A 229 -26.06 2.11 12.32
N ASP A 230 -24.80 2.01 12.72
CA ASP A 230 -23.83 1.11 12.14
C ASP A 230 -23.50 -0.04 13.08
N VAL A 231 -23.15 -1.20 12.53
CA VAL A 231 -22.55 -2.34 13.23
C VAL A 231 -21.19 -2.63 12.65
N THR A 232 -20.15 -2.44 13.45
CA THR A 232 -18.75 -2.59 13.04
C THR A 232 -18.05 -3.67 13.84
N ARG A 233 -17.25 -4.50 13.20
CA ARG A 233 -16.33 -5.43 13.83
C ARG A 233 -14.93 -4.81 13.90
N PHE A 234 -14.31 -4.80 15.09
CA PHE A 234 -12.92 -4.39 15.28
C PHE A 234 -12.00 -5.56 15.59
N THR A 235 -10.78 -5.46 15.10
CA THR A 235 -9.66 -6.37 15.39
C THR A 235 -8.52 -5.58 16.06
N PRO A 236 -7.59 -6.26 16.76
CA PRO A 236 -6.44 -5.58 17.40
C PRO A 236 -5.55 -4.82 16.41
N GLU A 237 -5.59 -5.19 15.13
CA GLU A 237 -4.79 -4.56 14.07
C GLU A 237 -5.25 -3.13 13.75
N PHE A 238 -6.47 -2.74 14.16
CA PHE A 238 -6.99 -1.40 13.84
C PHE A 238 -6.24 -0.29 14.57
N ALA A 239 -6.20 -0.34 15.90
CA ALA A 239 -5.59 0.68 16.75
C ALA A 239 -5.28 0.11 18.14
N ALA A 240 -4.56 0.87 18.97
CA ALA A 240 -4.29 0.51 20.37
C ALA A 240 -5.57 0.31 21.20
N ALA A 241 -6.65 0.98 20.84
CA ALA A 241 -8.00 0.79 21.37
C ALA A 241 -9.02 1.00 20.25
N THR A 242 -10.18 0.35 20.38
CA THR A 242 -11.30 0.56 19.47
C THR A 242 -11.83 2.00 19.58
N PRO A 243 -12.53 2.52 18.56
CA PRO A 243 -13.08 3.89 18.61
C PRO A 243 -14.00 4.09 19.81
N SER A 244 -13.77 5.18 20.55
CA SER A 244 -14.57 5.57 21.70
C SER A 244 -15.82 6.38 21.30
N GLY A 245 -16.78 6.48 22.19
CA GLY A 245 -17.97 7.30 22.00
C GLY A 245 -19.27 6.64 22.44
N ALA A 246 -20.39 7.27 22.13
CA ALA A 246 -21.72 6.73 22.41
C ALA A 246 -21.99 5.49 21.52
N GLY A 247 -22.53 4.46 22.12
CA GLY A 247 -22.80 3.17 21.44
C GLY A 247 -22.65 2.00 22.38
N VAL A 248 -22.91 0.81 21.88
CA VAL A 248 -22.67 -0.45 22.57
C VAL A 248 -21.38 -1.07 22.06
N GLU A 249 -20.61 -1.66 22.95
CA GLU A 249 -19.44 -2.46 22.60
C GLU A 249 -19.49 -3.83 23.26
N VAL A 250 -19.26 -4.88 22.48
CA VAL A 250 -19.19 -6.27 22.93
C VAL A 250 -17.83 -6.84 22.56
N VAL A 251 -17.03 -7.17 23.56
CA VAL A 251 -15.73 -7.81 23.37
C VAL A 251 -15.91 -9.31 23.33
N LEU A 252 -15.32 -9.95 22.34
CA LEU A 252 -15.34 -11.39 22.10
C LEU A 252 -13.95 -11.97 22.28
N ASP A 253 -13.85 -13.18 22.82
CA ASP A 253 -12.63 -13.94 22.82
C ASP A 253 -12.33 -14.57 21.43
N ARG A 254 -11.22 -15.28 21.32
CA ARG A 254 -10.81 -15.98 20.09
C ARG A 254 -11.80 -17.05 19.61
N LEU A 255 -12.67 -17.51 20.49
CA LEU A 255 -13.72 -18.47 20.19
C LEU A 255 -15.04 -17.79 19.80
N GLY A 256 -15.10 -16.45 19.83
CA GLY A 256 -16.30 -15.68 19.54
C GLY A 256 -17.29 -15.64 20.70
N CYS A 257 -16.86 -15.96 21.92
CA CYS A 257 -17.71 -15.87 23.11
C CYS A 257 -17.56 -14.50 23.80
N VAL A 258 -18.65 -13.98 24.33
CA VAL A 258 -18.72 -12.67 24.98
C VAL A 258 -17.87 -12.66 26.26
N VAL A 259 -16.90 -11.76 26.31
CA VAL A 259 -16.05 -11.50 27.47
C VAL A 259 -16.56 -10.29 28.26
N ARG A 260 -17.04 -9.29 27.54
CA ARG A 260 -17.52 -8.03 28.13
C ARG A 260 -18.56 -7.39 27.22
N THR A 261 -19.53 -6.75 27.84
CA THR A 261 -20.51 -5.86 27.20
C THR A 261 -20.46 -4.51 27.88
N SER A 262 -20.53 -3.42 27.14
CA SER A 262 -20.51 -2.05 27.61
C SER A 262 -21.51 -1.20 26.84
N THR A 263 -22.13 -0.22 27.47
CA THR A 263 -22.96 0.82 26.84
C THR A 263 -22.15 2.04 26.40
N SER A 264 -20.82 1.94 26.48
CA SER A 264 -19.88 2.90 25.89
C SER A 264 -18.81 2.14 25.10
N ARG A 265 -18.28 2.77 24.06
CA ARG A 265 -17.25 2.23 23.17
C ARG A 265 -15.85 2.66 23.62
N GLY A 266 -14.82 2.00 23.19
CA GLY A 266 -13.43 2.39 23.40
C GLY A 266 -12.65 1.41 24.31
N THR A 267 -12.29 0.23 23.78
CA THR A 267 -11.60 -0.82 24.54
C THR A 267 -10.27 -1.16 23.90
N ALA A 268 -9.21 -1.25 24.72
CA ALA A 268 -7.99 -1.94 24.31
C ALA A 268 -8.26 -3.45 24.23
N LEU A 269 -8.05 -4.03 23.06
CA LEU A 269 -8.25 -5.46 22.82
C LEU A 269 -6.99 -6.23 23.18
N ALA A 270 -7.14 -7.29 23.95
CA ALA A 270 -6.05 -8.24 24.16
C ALA A 270 -5.84 -9.13 22.92
N ALA A 271 -4.68 -9.78 22.84
CA ALA A 271 -4.37 -10.70 21.77
C ALA A 271 -5.46 -11.77 21.60
N GLY A 272 -5.94 -11.95 20.37
CA GLY A 272 -7.00 -12.89 20.04
C GLY A 272 -8.42 -12.42 20.37
N GLN A 273 -8.59 -11.25 20.97
CA GLN A 273 -9.92 -10.64 21.14
C GLN A 273 -10.34 -9.86 19.88
N THR A 274 -11.64 -9.74 19.69
CA THR A 274 -12.27 -8.83 18.73
C THR A 274 -13.38 -8.07 19.42
N SER A 275 -13.85 -6.98 18.83
CA SER A 275 -14.97 -6.21 19.34
C SER A 275 -16.03 -6.05 18.29
N LEU A 276 -17.28 -6.01 18.71
CA LEU A 276 -18.42 -5.57 17.93
C LEU A 276 -18.91 -4.25 18.54
N GLN A 277 -19.01 -3.23 17.73
CA GLN A 277 -19.58 -1.95 18.15
C GLN A 277 -20.85 -1.69 17.34
N ALA A 278 -21.85 -1.10 18.01
CA ALA A 278 -23.07 -0.66 17.34
C ALA A 278 -23.53 0.69 17.88
N THR A 279 -24.14 1.46 16.99
CA THR A 279 -24.75 2.77 17.25
C THR A 279 -26.22 2.76 16.88
N GLY A 280 -26.97 3.80 17.24
CA GLY A 280 -28.35 3.89 16.90
C GLY A 280 -29.17 2.69 17.40
N ARG A 281 -30.27 2.38 16.72
CA ARG A 281 -31.15 1.23 17.00
C ARG A 281 -30.40 -0.11 16.98
N ASP A 282 -29.30 -0.20 16.21
CA ASP A 282 -28.56 -1.43 16.06
C ASP A 282 -27.76 -1.79 17.33
N ALA A 283 -27.59 -0.83 18.26
CA ALA A 283 -27.08 -1.10 19.60
C ALA A 283 -27.97 -2.12 20.36
N THR A 284 -29.29 -1.96 20.31
CA THR A 284 -30.23 -2.93 20.90
C THR A 284 -30.22 -4.27 20.15
N ALA A 285 -30.12 -4.23 18.81
CA ALA A 285 -30.05 -5.44 17.99
C ALA A 285 -28.78 -6.25 18.28
N LEU A 286 -27.64 -5.57 18.46
CA LEU A 286 -26.36 -6.20 18.84
C LEU A 286 -26.49 -6.91 20.19
N LEU A 287 -27.02 -6.25 21.22
CA LEU A 287 -27.21 -6.86 22.56
C LEU A 287 -28.11 -8.09 22.47
N ALA A 288 -29.17 -8.04 21.66
CA ALA A 288 -30.08 -9.18 21.47
C ALA A 288 -29.38 -10.36 20.80
N VAL A 289 -28.58 -10.11 19.75
CA VAL A 289 -27.90 -11.18 19.00
C VAL A 289 -26.79 -11.83 19.79
N VAL A 290 -26.10 -11.10 20.69
CA VAL A 290 -25.02 -11.68 21.52
C VAL A 290 -25.55 -12.32 22.81
N SER A 291 -26.82 -12.20 23.12
CA SER A 291 -27.44 -12.84 24.28
C SER A 291 -27.27 -14.37 24.20
N GLY A 292 -26.83 -14.98 25.29
CA GLY A 292 -26.54 -16.42 25.35
C GLY A 292 -25.08 -16.80 25.08
N GLY A 293 -24.19 -15.83 24.81
CA GLY A 293 -22.77 -15.95 25.06
C GLY A 293 -21.82 -16.08 23.87
N CYS A 294 -22.11 -16.87 22.81
CA CYS A 294 -21.15 -17.05 21.70
C CYS A 294 -21.76 -16.78 20.34
N VAL A 295 -20.99 -16.13 19.48
CA VAL A 295 -21.39 -15.79 18.10
C VAL A 295 -20.36 -16.25 17.08
N ASP A 296 -20.81 -16.42 15.84
CA ASP A 296 -19.94 -16.60 14.67
C ASP A 296 -19.91 -15.30 13.87
N ASN A 297 -18.72 -14.77 13.62
CA ASN A 297 -18.52 -13.72 12.62
C ASN A 297 -18.38 -14.36 11.25
N ARG A 298 -19.30 -14.05 10.35
CA ARG A 298 -19.30 -14.53 8.98
C ARG A 298 -18.89 -13.40 8.05
N SER A 299 -18.00 -13.70 7.13
CA SER A 299 -17.49 -12.76 6.14
C SER A 299 -17.36 -13.49 4.81
N THR A 300 -17.90 -12.92 3.76
CA THR A 300 -17.84 -13.48 2.41
C THR A 300 -17.42 -12.40 1.44
N LEU A 301 -16.39 -12.69 0.67
CA LEU A 301 -16.00 -11.92 -0.50
C LEU A 301 -16.44 -12.64 -1.76
N VAL A 302 -16.97 -11.92 -2.74
CA VAL A 302 -17.29 -12.43 -4.06
C VAL A 302 -16.69 -11.55 -5.14
N ASP A 303 -16.33 -12.15 -6.26
CA ASP A 303 -15.81 -11.44 -7.43
C ASP A 303 -16.92 -10.81 -8.27
N ALA A 304 -16.55 -10.13 -9.35
CA ALA A 304 -17.49 -9.46 -10.24
C ALA A 304 -18.49 -10.41 -10.92
N GLU A 305 -18.17 -11.69 -11.00
CA GLU A 305 -19.05 -12.74 -11.54
C GLU A 305 -19.93 -13.41 -10.46
N GLY A 306 -19.87 -12.91 -9.22
CA GLY A 306 -20.65 -13.44 -8.09
C GLY A 306 -20.08 -14.74 -7.50
N ARG A 307 -18.87 -15.15 -7.88
CA ARG A 307 -18.22 -16.35 -7.34
C ARG A 307 -17.53 -16.02 -6.03
N ARG A 308 -17.63 -16.94 -5.08
CA ARG A 308 -16.94 -16.80 -3.80
C ARG A 308 -15.44 -16.65 -4.02
N PHE A 309 -14.88 -15.57 -3.48
CA PHE A 309 -13.44 -15.32 -3.48
C PHE A 309 -12.81 -15.90 -2.18
N PRO A 310 -11.98 -16.93 -2.27
CA PRO A 310 -11.42 -17.57 -1.08
C PRO A 310 -10.30 -16.74 -0.48
N VAL A 311 -10.45 -16.32 0.76
CA VAL A 311 -9.40 -15.71 1.55
C VAL A 311 -8.55 -16.83 2.18
N ARG A 312 -7.22 -16.73 2.04
CA ARG A 312 -6.27 -17.73 2.55
C ARG A 312 -4.95 -17.06 2.98
N PRO A 313 -4.13 -17.73 3.85
CA PRO A 313 -2.82 -17.23 4.24
C PRO A 313 -1.95 -16.89 3.02
N GLY A 314 -1.24 -15.76 3.12
CA GLY A 314 -0.40 -15.24 2.04
C GLY A 314 -1.13 -14.46 0.96
N LEU A 315 -2.44 -14.26 1.11
CA LEU A 315 -3.21 -13.39 0.22
C LEU A 315 -3.23 -11.95 0.76
N PHE A 316 -2.89 -11.00 -0.11
CA PHE A 316 -2.90 -9.57 0.14
C PHE A 316 -3.78 -8.86 -0.88
N GLY A 317 -4.36 -7.74 -0.49
CA GLY A 317 -5.18 -6.93 -1.37
C GLY A 317 -5.22 -5.49 -0.91
N VAL A 318 -5.12 -4.57 -1.85
CA VAL A 318 -5.20 -3.13 -1.63
C VAL A 318 -6.29 -2.55 -2.50
N ASN A 319 -6.93 -1.48 -2.04
CA ASN A 319 -7.91 -0.77 -2.84
C ASN A 319 -7.24 0.19 -3.80
N GLY A 320 -7.82 0.34 -4.97
CA GLY A 320 -7.50 1.34 -5.98
C GLY A 320 -8.78 1.93 -6.55
N ARG A 321 -8.64 2.96 -7.37
CA ARG A 321 -9.77 3.56 -8.08
C ARG A 321 -9.48 3.57 -9.56
N TYR A 322 -10.43 3.09 -10.33
CA TYR A 322 -10.42 2.92 -11.78
C TYR A 322 -9.40 1.88 -12.26
N ARG A 323 -9.93 0.97 -13.04
CA ARG A 323 -9.12 0.06 -13.84
C ARG A 323 -8.56 0.83 -15.02
N LEU A 324 -7.24 0.80 -15.19
CA LEU A 324 -6.55 1.51 -16.27
C LEU A 324 -6.57 0.68 -17.55
N THR A 325 -6.18 -0.60 -17.43
CA THR A 325 -6.20 -1.56 -18.54
C THR A 325 -6.92 -2.85 -18.13
N ALA A 326 -7.58 -3.48 -19.09
CA ALA A 326 -8.14 -4.83 -19.00
C ALA A 326 -7.79 -5.59 -20.28
N ASN A 327 -7.20 -6.79 -20.14
CA ASN A 327 -6.74 -7.60 -21.27
C ASN A 327 -5.82 -6.83 -22.25
N GLY A 328 -5.09 -5.83 -21.78
CA GLY A 328 -4.20 -4.99 -22.58
C GLY A 328 -4.89 -3.84 -23.32
N GLN A 329 -6.17 -3.61 -23.08
CA GLN A 329 -6.92 -2.48 -23.62
C GLN A 329 -7.18 -1.44 -22.54
N VAL A 330 -7.10 -0.17 -22.89
CA VAL A 330 -7.48 0.95 -22.03
C VAL A 330 -8.97 0.89 -21.78
N VAL A 331 -9.39 1.00 -20.48
CA VAL A 331 -10.80 0.90 -20.06
C VAL A 331 -11.23 2.02 -19.11
N VAL A 332 -10.42 3.06 -19.00
CA VAL A 332 -10.72 4.23 -18.15
C VAL A 332 -11.95 4.96 -18.67
N PRO A 333 -12.92 5.30 -17.81
CA PRO A 333 -14.04 6.14 -18.21
C PRO A 333 -13.61 7.58 -18.47
N GLU A 334 -14.38 8.31 -19.23
CA GLU A 334 -14.23 9.75 -19.32
C GLU A 334 -14.62 10.40 -17.99
N GLY A 335 -13.79 11.33 -17.52
CA GLY A 335 -14.08 12.12 -16.32
C GLY A 335 -15.09 13.24 -16.59
N ALA A 336 -15.85 13.60 -15.57
CA ALA A 336 -16.68 14.80 -15.66
C ALA A 336 -15.80 16.05 -15.84
N PRO A 337 -16.25 17.06 -16.60
CA PRO A 337 -15.53 18.32 -16.72
C PRO A 337 -15.23 18.93 -15.34
N GLY A 338 -13.95 19.27 -15.11
CA GLY A 338 -13.51 19.86 -13.84
C GLY A 338 -13.24 18.85 -12.71
N ASP A 339 -13.42 17.56 -12.92
CA ASP A 339 -13.05 16.54 -11.93
C ASP A 339 -11.53 16.47 -11.79
N SER A 340 -11.05 16.95 -10.64
CA SER A 340 -9.62 17.02 -10.33
C SER A 340 -8.95 15.63 -10.27
N PHE A 341 -9.71 14.57 -10.04
CA PHE A 341 -9.18 13.21 -10.05
C PHE A 341 -8.71 12.80 -11.45
N PHE A 342 -9.42 13.20 -12.50
CA PHE A 342 -9.08 12.91 -13.89
C PHE A 342 -8.03 13.87 -14.47
N ALA A 343 -7.79 15.02 -13.83
CA ALA A 343 -6.78 15.99 -14.23
C ALA A 343 -5.35 15.46 -14.08
N ARG A 344 -4.35 16.22 -14.55
CA ARG A 344 -2.94 15.87 -14.35
C ARG A 344 -2.56 15.84 -12.88
N ASN A 345 -2.04 14.71 -12.47
CA ASN A 345 -1.60 14.45 -11.09
C ASN A 345 -0.37 13.53 -11.11
N PRO A 346 0.43 13.51 -10.03
CA PRO A 346 1.27 12.36 -9.73
C PRO A 346 0.41 11.10 -9.63
N ARG A 347 0.92 9.97 -10.11
CA ARG A 347 0.18 8.70 -10.16
C ARG A 347 1.00 7.54 -9.62
N THR A 348 0.30 6.60 -8.98
CA THR A 348 0.83 5.28 -8.62
C THR A 348 0.00 4.22 -9.31
N VAL A 349 0.67 3.28 -9.95
CA VAL A 349 0.04 2.23 -10.78
C VAL A 349 0.56 0.87 -10.33
N ALA A 350 -0.34 -0.09 -10.21
CA ALA A 350 0.00 -1.51 -10.07
C ALA A 350 -0.65 -2.31 -11.20
N GLY A 351 0.08 -3.27 -11.76
CA GLY A 351 -0.47 -4.08 -12.83
C GLY A 351 0.33 -5.34 -13.12
N THR A 352 -0.18 -6.13 -14.04
CA THR A 352 0.46 -7.35 -14.51
C THR A 352 0.58 -7.36 -16.03
N THR A 353 1.69 -7.90 -16.51
CA THR A 353 1.93 -8.11 -17.95
C THR A 353 1.29 -9.42 -18.42
N ARG A 354 1.23 -9.60 -19.73
CA ARG A 354 0.69 -10.85 -20.33
C ARG A 354 1.51 -12.09 -19.97
N ASP A 355 2.83 -11.95 -19.77
CA ASP A 355 3.74 -13.01 -19.35
C ASP A 355 3.83 -13.19 -17.82
N GLY A 356 3.00 -12.46 -17.06
CA GLY A 356 2.82 -12.63 -15.62
C GLY A 356 3.79 -11.84 -14.74
N LYS A 357 4.59 -10.93 -15.31
CA LYS A 357 5.39 -10.00 -14.49
C LYS A 357 4.47 -9.03 -13.76
N ILE A 358 4.88 -8.63 -12.57
CA ILE A 358 4.21 -7.59 -11.81
C ILE A 358 4.97 -6.28 -12.03
N VAL A 359 4.23 -5.21 -12.26
CA VAL A 359 4.77 -3.87 -12.46
C VAL A 359 4.13 -2.93 -11.47
N LEU A 360 4.97 -2.22 -10.71
CA LEU A 360 4.59 -1.08 -9.88
C LEU A 360 5.24 0.16 -10.51
N ALA A 361 4.47 1.20 -10.77
CA ALA A 361 5.01 2.41 -11.39
C ALA A 361 4.55 3.66 -10.66
N THR A 362 5.42 4.67 -10.60
CA THR A 362 5.09 6.04 -10.18
C THR A 362 5.33 7.00 -11.32
N ILE A 363 4.45 7.97 -11.47
CA ILE A 363 4.59 9.11 -12.38
C ILE A 363 4.65 10.35 -11.52
N ASP A 364 5.77 11.05 -11.54
CA ASP A 364 5.92 12.32 -10.83
C ASP A 364 5.02 13.38 -11.46
N GLY A 365 4.60 14.38 -10.70
CA GLY A 365 3.70 15.39 -11.24
C GLY A 365 3.61 16.64 -10.40
N ARG A 366 2.82 17.62 -10.88
CA ARG A 366 2.61 18.93 -10.26
C ARG A 366 3.91 19.75 -10.11
N GLN A 367 4.88 19.48 -10.98
CA GLN A 367 6.20 20.13 -10.96
C GLN A 367 6.61 20.50 -12.38
N THR A 368 7.45 21.52 -12.50
CA THR A 368 8.01 21.93 -13.81
C THR A 368 8.93 20.85 -14.39
N THR A 369 9.51 20.00 -13.54
CA THR A 369 10.39 18.88 -13.92
C THR A 369 9.64 17.58 -14.19
N SER A 370 8.35 17.50 -13.85
CA SER A 370 7.43 16.44 -14.24
C SER A 370 5.99 16.89 -14.03
N VAL A 371 5.26 17.05 -15.12
CA VAL A 371 3.93 17.66 -15.08
C VAL A 371 2.83 16.74 -14.55
N GLY A 372 3.06 15.43 -14.54
CA GLY A 372 2.06 14.42 -14.19
C GLY A 372 1.18 14.02 -15.36
N THR A 373 0.21 13.16 -15.08
CA THR A 373 -0.67 12.60 -16.10
C THR A 373 -2.13 12.70 -15.71
N THR A 374 -2.99 12.92 -16.71
CA THR A 374 -4.43 12.67 -16.60
C THR A 374 -4.64 11.17 -16.37
N LEU A 375 -5.84 10.77 -15.96
CA LEU A 375 -6.14 9.35 -15.78
C LEU A 375 -6.08 8.61 -17.12
N ALA A 376 -6.51 9.23 -18.22
CA ALA A 376 -6.41 8.67 -19.57
C ALA A 376 -4.95 8.53 -20.03
N GLU A 377 -4.11 9.53 -19.84
CA GLU A 377 -2.66 9.45 -20.12
C GLU A 377 -2.01 8.36 -19.27
N THR A 378 -2.41 8.20 -18.00
CA THR A 378 -1.92 7.12 -17.11
C THR A 378 -2.26 5.74 -17.67
N ALA A 379 -3.50 5.57 -18.16
CA ALA A 379 -3.92 4.31 -18.78
C ALA A 379 -3.16 4.01 -20.08
N ALA A 380 -2.90 5.03 -20.90
CA ALA A 380 -2.09 4.88 -22.10
C ALA A 380 -0.62 4.51 -21.77
N VAL A 381 -0.05 5.10 -20.69
CA VAL A 381 1.27 4.70 -20.18
C VAL A 381 1.24 3.25 -19.70
N ALA A 382 0.24 2.85 -18.93
CA ALA A 382 0.11 1.46 -18.47
C ALA A 382 0.05 0.48 -19.65
N GLN A 383 -0.70 0.80 -20.71
CA GLN A 383 -0.75 0.02 -21.94
C GLN A 383 0.61 -0.05 -22.65
N ALA A 384 1.30 1.10 -22.78
CA ALA A 384 2.62 1.17 -23.42
C ALA A 384 3.70 0.41 -22.63
N LEU A 385 3.56 0.30 -21.30
CA LEU A 385 4.39 -0.56 -20.44
C LEU A 385 4.03 -2.05 -20.56
N GLY A 386 3.08 -2.41 -21.42
CA GLY A 386 2.66 -3.79 -21.66
C GLY A 386 1.78 -4.39 -20.57
N LEU A 387 1.14 -3.54 -19.72
CA LEU A 387 0.27 -4.01 -18.68
C LEU A 387 -1.03 -4.55 -19.26
N ARG A 388 -1.26 -5.84 -19.05
CA ARG A 388 -2.50 -6.52 -19.41
C ARG A 388 -3.66 -6.03 -18.54
N ASP A 389 -3.44 -6.01 -17.24
CA ASP A 389 -4.39 -5.58 -16.23
C ASP A 389 -3.69 -4.59 -15.29
N ALA A 390 -4.21 -3.38 -15.17
CA ALA A 390 -3.63 -2.33 -14.35
C ALA A 390 -4.70 -1.54 -13.58
N VAL A 391 -4.31 -1.08 -12.41
CA VAL A 391 -5.14 -0.32 -11.47
C VAL A 391 -4.43 0.98 -11.11
N ASN A 392 -5.16 2.09 -11.03
CA ASN A 392 -4.70 3.32 -10.43
C ASN A 392 -4.85 3.21 -8.90
N LEU A 393 -3.73 3.24 -8.20
CA LEU A 393 -3.63 3.31 -6.74
C LEU A 393 -3.70 4.78 -6.27
N ASP A 394 -3.57 5.00 -4.95
CA ASP A 394 -3.56 6.36 -4.43
C ASP A 394 -2.38 7.15 -5.01
N GLY A 395 -2.67 8.38 -5.39
CA GLY A 395 -1.79 9.24 -6.15
C GLY A 395 -1.58 10.62 -5.51
N GLY A 396 -1.35 11.61 -6.36
CA GLY A 396 -1.14 12.98 -5.88
C GLY A 396 0.04 13.07 -4.93
N GLY A 397 -0.18 13.65 -3.75
CA GLY A 397 0.87 13.80 -2.74
C GLY A 397 1.34 12.49 -2.11
N SER A 398 0.57 11.41 -2.24
CA SER A 398 0.91 10.09 -1.73
C SER A 398 1.89 9.32 -2.62
N THR A 399 2.01 9.73 -3.91
CA THR A 399 2.85 9.03 -4.89
C THR A 399 4.30 8.95 -4.42
N ALA A 400 4.73 7.76 -4.05
CA ALA A 400 6.08 7.48 -3.56
C ALA A 400 6.53 6.08 -3.99
N MET A 401 7.79 5.98 -4.45
CA MET A 401 8.50 4.72 -4.68
C MET A 401 9.80 4.77 -3.90
N ALA A 402 10.07 3.72 -3.14
CA ALA A 402 11.30 3.58 -2.37
C ALA A 402 12.06 2.32 -2.75
N VAL A 403 13.40 2.41 -2.73
CA VAL A 403 14.34 1.29 -2.85
C VAL A 403 15.30 1.38 -1.67
N ASP A 404 15.49 0.27 -0.96
CA ASP A 404 16.32 0.21 0.26
C ASP A 404 15.95 1.30 1.29
N GLY A 405 14.65 1.64 1.35
CA GLY A 405 14.14 2.69 2.23
C GLY A 405 14.48 4.12 1.83
N ALA A 406 14.97 4.36 0.61
CA ALA A 406 15.21 5.70 0.06
C ALA A 406 14.27 5.97 -1.12
N LEU A 407 13.76 7.21 -1.23
CA LEU A 407 12.94 7.62 -2.37
C LEU A 407 13.73 7.55 -3.69
N VAL A 408 13.10 7.00 -4.73
CA VAL A 408 13.62 6.99 -6.10
C VAL A 408 12.81 7.87 -7.05
N ASN A 409 11.61 8.24 -6.68
CA ASN A 409 10.80 9.24 -7.36
C ASN A 409 10.90 10.60 -6.62
N HIS A 410 10.28 11.64 -7.20
CA HIS A 410 10.28 12.99 -6.65
C HIS A 410 8.84 13.41 -6.31
N PRO A 411 8.39 13.26 -5.04
CA PRO A 411 7.07 13.72 -4.63
C PRO A 411 6.84 15.20 -4.88
N SER A 412 5.59 15.62 -5.10
CA SER A 412 5.22 17.02 -5.30
C SER A 412 5.25 17.85 -3.99
N GLY A 413 6.34 17.78 -3.26
CA GLY A 413 6.56 18.36 -1.93
C GLY A 413 7.33 17.37 -1.07
N THR A 414 7.07 17.37 0.25
CA THR A 414 7.63 16.34 1.14
C THR A 414 6.89 15.02 0.95
N GLU A 415 7.60 13.91 1.15
CA GLU A 415 6.98 12.58 1.18
C GLU A 415 5.84 12.56 2.20
N ARG A 416 4.63 12.24 1.72
CA ARG A 416 3.45 12.10 2.56
C ARG A 416 3.45 10.73 3.25
N ALA A 417 3.07 10.70 4.52
CA ALA A 417 2.71 9.47 5.19
C ALA A 417 1.38 8.92 4.63
N VAL A 418 1.30 7.60 4.44
CA VAL A 418 0.21 6.87 3.78
C VAL A 418 -0.27 5.71 4.66
N GLY A 419 -1.47 5.17 4.41
CA GLY A 419 -2.03 4.08 5.20
C GLY A 419 -1.30 2.75 5.00
N ASP A 420 -0.90 2.45 3.77
CA ASP A 420 -0.23 1.18 3.41
C ASP A 420 0.66 1.31 2.17
N ALA A 421 1.42 0.25 1.91
CA ALA A 421 2.30 0.15 0.75
C ALA A 421 2.30 -1.28 0.17
N LEU A 422 2.56 -1.40 -1.14
CA LEU A 422 2.95 -2.64 -1.78
C LEU A 422 4.48 -2.74 -1.79
N VAL A 423 5.02 -3.80 -1.20
CA VAL A 423 6.46 -3.95 -0.99
C VAL A 423 6.96 -5.32 -1.47
N PHE A 424 8.14 -5.34 -2.10
CA PHE A 424 8.83 -6.58 -2.50
C PHE A 424 9.87 -6.95 -1.45
N VAL A 425 9.65 -8.06 -0.76
CA VAL A 425 10.51 -8.57 0.32
C VAL A 425 11.35 -9.73 -0.21
N PRO A 426 12.69 -9.69 -0.05
CA PRO A 426 13.56 -10.82 -0.36
C PRO A 426 13.22 -12.06 0.47
N GLY A 427 13.42 -13.26 -0.12
CA GLY A 427 13.12 -14.52 0.54
C GLY A 427 11.68 -15.00 0.32
N ARG A 428 11.42 -16.24 0.76
CA ARG A 428 10.08 -16.85 0.65
C ARG A 428 9.14 -16.21 1.67
N TYR A 429 7.88 -16.03 1.28
CA TYR A 429 6.83 -15.67 2.22
C TYR A 429 6.76 -16.69 3.36
N ARG A 430 6.70 -16.18 4.57
CA ARG A 430 6.41 -16.97 5.78
C ARG A 430 5.23 -16.28 6.46
N ASP A 431 4.29 -17.08 6.93
CA ASP A 431 3.20 -16.59 7.75
C ASP A 431 3.76 -16.43 9.17
N ASP A 432 3.99 -15.20 9.60
CA ASP A 432 4.56 -14.88 10.93
C ASP A 432 3.46 -14.85 12.02
N HIS A 433 2.47 -15.76 11.94
CA HIS A 433 1.33 -15.83 12.88
C HIS A 433 1.42 -16.99 13.86
#